data_fd1d2be7e69d772474bba29533d61791
#
_entry.id   fd1d2be7e69d772474bba29533d61791
#
_cell.length_a   1.000
_cell.length_b   1.000
_cell.length_c   1.000
_cell.angle_alpha   90.00
_cell.angle_beta   90.00
_cell.angle_gamma   90.00
#
_symmetry.space_group_name_H-M   'P 1'
#
loop_
_entity.id
_entity.type
_entity.pdbx_description
1 polymer ?
#
loop_
_entity_poly.entity_id
_entity_poly.type
_entity_poly.pdbx_seq_one_letter_code
_entity_poly.pdbx_strand_id
1 'polypeptide(L)'
;MIKKEMIAMLLAGGQGSRLGVLTSKVAKPAVAFGGKYRIIDFPLSNCINSGVDTVGVLTQYQPLRLNQHIGIGIPWDLDRNIGGVTVLPPYEKSSNSEWYTGTANAIYQNLEYMESYNPEYVLILSGDHIYKMDYEVMLDFHKANNADVTIAAMQVPMEEASRFGIMIADENHRITEFEEKPEHPRSNLASMGIYIFNWKTLKEALIAMADQPALDFGKHVIPYCHEKGAPLYAYEFTGYWKDVGTLSSYWEANMELIDIVPEFNLYEEYWKIYTKSEIQPPDYIAGDSVVERSIIGEGSDIYGEVYNSVIGCGVTIGKGTVIRDSIIMNQTQIGEGCEINKAIIAENVVVGNQVKLGVGEETENDTAPHIYNHGLVTIGEKSVIPDGISVGKNSVISGVTAAADYEDSQLASGKTLIKAGE
;
A
#
# COMPACT_ATOMS: atom_id res chain seq x y z
N MET A 1 5.16 34.64 -5.61
CA MET A 1 4.42 33.36 -5.58
C MET A 1 4.85 32.57 -6.80
N ILE A 2 5.38 31.35 -6.62
CA ILE A 2 5.84 30.53 -7.76
C ILE A 2 4.63 29.71 -8.17
N LYS A 3 4.11 29.98 -9.37
CA LYS A 3 2.98 29.23 -9.91
C LYS A 3 3.45 27.86 -10.38
N LYS A 4 2.81 26.80 -9.91
CA LYS A 4 2.94 25.42 -10.41
C LYS A 4 1.71 25.09 -11.25
N GLU A 5 1.90 24.36 -12.35
CA GLU A 5 0.75 23.91 -13.13
C GLU A 5 -0.08 22.91 -12.33
N MET A 6 0.54 21.83 -11.86
CA MET A 6 -0.10 20.82 -11.03
C MET A 6 0.76 20.51 -9.80
N ILE A 7 0.10 20.26 -8.67
CA ILE A 7 0.71 19.73 -7.46
C ILE A 7 -0.03 18.45 -7.05
N ALA A 8 0.66 17.53 -6.36
CA ALA A 8 0.04 16.31 -5.84
C ALA A 8 -0.19 16.40 -4.33
N MET A 9 -1.33 15.87 -3.89
CA MET A 9 -1.68 15.66 -2.50
C MET A 9 -1.90 14.16 -2.27
N LEU A 10 -0.96 13.52 -1.58
CA LEU A 10 -0.90 12.08 -1.39
C LEU A 10 -1.43 11.69 -0.02
N LEU A 11 -2.55 11.01 0.01
CA LEU A 11 -3.23 10.54 1.22
C LEU A 11 -2.55 9.28 1.76
N ALA A 12 -1.76 9.43 2.80
CA ALA A 12 -0.95 8.36 3.41
C ALA A 12 -1.28 8.12 4.90
N GLY A 13 -2.45 8.55 5.35
CA GLY A 13 -2.88 8.51 6.75
C GLY A 13 -3.71 7.28 7.16
N GLY A 14 -4.00 6.35 6.27
CA GLY A 14 -4.86 5.21 6.51
C GLY A 14 -4.29 4.19 7.51
N GLN A 15 -5.15 3.68 8.42
CA GLN A 15 -4.77 2.74 9.47
C GLN A 15 -4.40 1.34 8.93
N GLY A 16 -4.99 0.93 7.80
CA GLY A 16 -4.71 -0.37 7.17
C GLY A 16 -5.13 -1.59 8.00
N SER A 17 -6.15 -1.48 8.84
CA SER A 17 -6.58 -2.51 9.80
C SER A 17 -6.81 -3.90 9.20
N ARG A 18 -7.17 -3.98 7.92
CA ARG A 18 -7.38 -5.25 7.19
C ARG A 18 -6.09 -6.00 6.85
N LEU A 19 -4.90 -5.39 7.06
CA LEU A 19 -3.60 -6.07 6.97
C LEU A 19 -3.16 -6.65 8.34
N GLY A 20 -4.01 -6.55 9.36
CA GLY A 20 -3.78 -7.17 10.67
C GLY A 20 -2.46 -6.76 11.31
N VAL A 21 -1.68 -7.75 11.73
CA VAL A 21 -0.40 -7.50 12.43
C VAL A 21 0.66 -6.81 11.58
N LEU A 22 0.55 -6.80 10.25
CA LEU A 22 1.50 -6.10 9.38
C LEU A 22 1.44 -4.57 9.54
N THR A 23 0.29 -4.04 9.96
CA THR A 23 0.07 -2.61 10.16
C THR A 23 -0.12 -2.21 11.61
N SER A 24 0.15 -3.10 12.56
CA SER A 24 0.05 -2.81 13.99
C SER A 24 1.05 -1.73 14.45
N LYS A 25 2.23 -1.68 13.84
CA LYS A 25 3.34 -0.77 14.20
C LYS A 25 3.78 0.16 13.06
N VAL A 26 3.19 0.03 11.88
CA VAL A 26 3.53 0.86 10.70
C VAL A 26 2.28 1.26 9.95
N ALA A 27 2.30 2.43 9.32
CA ALA A 27 1.24 2.84 8.39
C ALA A 27 1.23 1.94 7.15
N LYS A 28 0.04 1.65 6.58
CA LYS A 28 -0.08 0.81 5.37
C LYS A 28 0.87 1.25 4.23
N PRO A 29 1.03 2.55 3.91
CA PRO A 29 1.95 2.98 2.86
C PRO A 29 3.42 2.65 3.12
N ALA A 30 3.80 2.38 4.38
CA ALA A 30 5.17 2.00 4.75
C ALA A 30 5.43 0.49 4.77
N VAL A 31 4.43 -0.35 4.48
CA VAL A 31 4.60 -1.80 4.40
C VAL A 31 5.51 -2.15 3.20
N ALA A 32 6.44 -3.08 3.41
CA ALA A 32 7.36 -3.56 2.38
C ALA A 32 6.61 -4.27 1.24
N PHE A 33 7.10 -4.18 0.01
CA PHE A 33 6.50 -4.80 -1.18
C PHE A 33 7.58 -5.17 -2.21
N GLY A 34 7.41 -6.30 -2.87
CA GLY A 34 8.28 -6.70 -3.98
C GLY A 34 9.76 -6.86 -3.62
N GLY A 35 10.08 -7.25 -2.37
CA GLY A 35 11.42 -7.52 -1.88
C GLY A 35 12.27 -6.29 -1.54
N LYS A 36 11.96 -5.11 -2.08
CA LYS A 36 12.80 -3.92 -1.95
C LYS A 36 12.02 -2.65 -1.64
N TYR A 37 10.82 -2.53 -2.16
CA TYR A 37 10.01 -1.31 -2.14
C TYR A 37 9.11 -1.22 -0.91
N ARG A 38 8.48 -0.05 -0.75
CA ARG A 38 7.33 0.16 0.11
C ARG A 38 6.15 0.64 -0.74
N ILE A 39 4.94 0.44 -0.28
CA ILE A 39 3.73 0.78 -1.06
C ILE A 39 3.74 2.26 -1.50
N ILE A 40 4.21 3.17 -0.66
CA ILE A 40 4.30 4.61 -0.96
C ILE A 40 5.24 4.94 -2.13
N ASP A 41 6.19 4.06 -2.45
CA ASP A 41 7.17 4.32 -3.50
C ASP A 41 6.54 4.39 -4.88
N PHE A 42 5.42 3.69 -5.09
CA PHE A 42 4.70 3.66 -6.37
C PHE A 42 4.08 5.01 -6.71
N PRO A 43 3.20 5.60 -5.91
CA PRO A 43 2.64 6.91 -6.22
C PRO A 43 3.70 8.03 -6.23
N LEU A 44 4.74 7.99 -5.38
CA LEU A 44 5.83 8.96 -5.43
C LEU A 44 6.63 8.85 -6.73
N SER A 45 6.92 7.63 -7.19
CA SER A 45 7.61 7.39 -8.46
C SER A 45 6.76 7.80 -9.66
N ASN A 46 5.46 7.53 -9.62
CA ASN A 46 4.54 7.98 -10.64
C ASN A 46 4.50 9.51 -10.71
N CYS A 47 4.53 10.23 -9.57
CA CYS A 47 4.60 11.70 -9.57
C CYS A 47 5.81 12.20 -10.34
N ILE A 48 7.02 11.74 -9.99
CA ILE A 48 8.23 12.26 -10.63
C ILE A 48 8.34 11.83 -12.09
N ASN A 49 7.94 10.61 -12.44
CA ASN A 49 7.92 10.12 -13.81
C ASN A 49 6.91 10.91 -14.69
N SER A 50 5.83 11.44 -14.10
CA SER A 50 4.84 12.32 -14.75
C SER A 50 5.17 13.82 -14.65
N GLY A 51 6.38 14.19 -14.24
CA GLY A 51 6.78 15.61 -14.12
C GLY A 51 6.15 16.37 -12.95
N VAL A 52 5.45 15.71 -12.03
CA VAL A 52 4.87 16.33 -10.82
C VAL A 52 5.94 16.41 -9.75
N ASP A 53 6.53 17.58 -9.58
CA ASP A 53 7.68 17.85 -8.73
C ASP A 53 7.34 18.46 -7.36
N THR A 54 6.08 18.58 -7.03
CA THR A 54 5.59 19.18 -5.78
C THR A 54 4.52 18.27 -5.18
N VAL A 55 4.86 17.63 -4.07
CA VAL A 55 4.02 16.59 -3.46
C VAL A 55 3.83 16.84 -1.97
N GLY A 56 2.60 17.06 -1.54
CA GLY A 56 2.23 17.08 -0.13
C GLY A 56 1.79 15.67 0.32
N VAL A 57 2.48 15.07 1.28
CA VAL A 57 2.15 13.74 1.81
C VAL A 57 1.46 13.88 3.15
N LEU A 58 0.17 13.52 3.20
CA LEU A 58 -0.66 13.66 4.39
C LEU A 58 -0.54 12.38 5.24
N THR A 59 0.17 12.48 6.37
CA THR A 59 0.44 11.36 7.28
C THR A 59 -0.32 11.53 8.58
N GLN A 60 -0.77 10.44 9.20
CA GLN A 60 -1.48 10.50 10.48
C GLN A 60 -1.18 9.30 11.37
N TYR A 61 -1.53 8.09 10.93
CA TYR A 61 -1.37 6.87 11.70
C TYR A 61 0.06 6.33 11.58
N GLN A 62 0.70 6.01 12.74
CA GLN A 62 2.05 5.43 12.81
C GLN A 62 3.08 6.08 11.86
N PRO A 63 3.24 7.42 11.87
CA PRO A 63 3.92 8.13 10.80
C PRO A 63 5.44 7.99 10.84
N LEU A 64 6.04 7.55 11.95
CA LEU A 64 7.49 7.62 12.15
C LEU A 64 8.28 6.93 11.04
N ARG A 65 7.97 5.68 10.74
CA ARG A 65 8.68 4.91 9.70
C ARG A 65 8.41 5.43 8.30
N LEU A 66 7.16 5.80 8.03
CA LEU A 66 6.80 6.42 6.77
C LEU A 66 7.59 7.71 6.54
N ASN A 67 7.63 8.59 7.53
CA ASN A 67 8.38 9.84 7.44
C ASN A 67 9.89 9.61 7.31
N GLN A 68 10.44 8.62 8.02
CA GLN A 68 11.86 8.23 7.87
C GLN A 68 12.17 7.69 6.48
N HIS A 69 11.24 6.93 5.88
CA HIS A 69 11.40 6.39 4.54
C HIS A 69 11.36 7.51 3.49
N ILE A 70 10.37 8.39 3.54
CA ILE A 70 10.24 9.53 2.62
C ILE A 70 11.45 10.48 2.79
N GLY A 71 11.83 10.78 4.04
CA GLY A 71 12.89 11.74 4.33
C GLY A 71 12.60 13.09 3.69
N ILE A 72 13.58 13.64 2.97
CA ILE A 72 13.43 14.86 2.16
C ILE A 72 13.17 14.59 0.67
N GLY A 73 12.96 13.31 0.29
CA GLY A 73 12.58 12.94 -1.07
C GLY A 73 13.73 12.64 -2.04
N ILE A 74 14.96 12.48 -1.56
CA ILE A 74 16.16 12.23 -2.41
C ILE A 74 15.94 11.09 -3.43
N PRO A 75 15.40 9.91 -3.07
CA PRO A 75 15.23 8.82 -4.03
C PRO A 75 14.38 9.17 -5.26
N TRP A 76 13.45 10.10 -5.10
CA TRP A 76 12.49 10.53 -6.13
C TRP A 76 12.84 11.90 -6.75
N ASP A 77 14.04 12.44 -6.54
CA ASP A 77 14.40 13.80 -6.98
C ASP A 77 13.40 14.87 -6.49
N LEU A 78 12.86 14.68 -5.27
CA LEU A 78 11.90 15.55 -4.61
C LEU A 78 12.52 16.38 -3.46
N ASP A 79 13.85 16.43 -3.35
CA ASP A 79 14.60 17.27 -2.39
C ASP A 79 14.89 18.67 -2.94
N ARG A 80 13.89 19.30 -3.53
CA ARG A 80 14.03 20.55 -4.25
C ARG A 80 13.89 21.78 -3.36
N ASN A 81 14.61 22.86 -3.68
CA ASN A 81 14.46 24.15 -3.00
C ASN A 81 13.07 24.78 -3.18
N ILE A 82 12.38 24.45 -4.28
CA ILE A 82 11.07 24.98 -4.63
C ILE A 82 10.23 23.81 -5.13
N GLY A 83 9.17 23.48 -4.38
CA GLY A 83 8.40 22.26 -4.55
C GLY A 83 9.02 21.14 -3.73
N GLY A 84 9.19 19.95 -4.34
CA GLY A 84 9.67 18.76 -3.64
C GLY A 84 8.62 18.10 -2.79
N VAL A 85 9.02 17.15 -1.93
CA VAL A 85 8.11 16.49 -1.02
C VAL A 85 8.02 17.23 0.32
N THR A 86 6.80 17.40 0.80
CA THR A 86 6.52 17.94 2.14
C THR A 86 5.60 16.98 2.87
N VAL A 87 6.02 16.51 4.05
CA VAL A 87 5.17 15.72 4.93
C VAL A 87 4.26 16.65 5.72
N LEU A 88 2.97 16.40 5.66
CA LEU A 88 1.89 17.20 6.24
C LEU A 88 1.16 16.37 7.31
N PRO A 89 1.61 16.39 8.57
CA PRO A 89 0.87 15.78 9.67
C PRO A 89 -0.31 16.67 10.09
N PRO A 90 -1.34 16.13 10.74
CA PRO A 90 -2.35 16.95 11.39
C PRO A 90 -1.70 17.86 12.43
N TYR A 91 -2.18 19.10 12.56
CA TYR A 91 -1.63 20.07 13.49
C TYR A 91 -2.73 20.81 14.25
N GLU A 92 -2.38 21.29 15.44
CA GLU A 92 -3.28 22.07 16.28
C GLU A 92 -3.40 23.50 15.76
N LYS A 93 -4.62 23.91 15.39
CA LYS A 93 -4.97 25.33 15.24
C LYS A 93 -5.44 25.84 16.59
N SER A 94 -5.10 27.05 16.95
CA SER A 94 -5.17 27.74 18.27
C SER A 94 -6.41 27.49 19.15
N SER A 95 -7.42 26.76 18.73
CA SER A 95 -8.63 26.44 19.47
C SER A 95 -9.13 24.99 19.34
N ASN A 96 -8.66 24.20 18.37
CA ASN A 96 -9.08 22.81 18.18
C ASN A 96 -7.93 21.99 17.60
N SER A 97 -7.53 20.93 18.30
CA SER A 97 -6.64 19.90 17.78
C SER A 97 -7.52 18.83 17.12
N GLU A 98 -7.48 18.74 15.83
CA GLU A 98 -8.29 17.75 15.11
C GLU A 98 -7.43 16.85 14.23
N TRP A 99 -7.53 15.56 14.49
CA TRP A 99 -7.07 14.53 13.56
C TRP A 99 -7.79 14.67 12.23
N TYR A 100 -7.17 14.17 11.14
CA TYR A 100 -7.88 14.06 9.87
C TYR A 100 -9.06 13.08 10.02
N THR A 101 -10.26 13.58 9.94
CA THR A 101 -11.49 12.78 10.14
C THR A 101 -12.01 12.15 8.86
N GLY A 102 -11.36 12.41 7.72
CA GLY A 102 -11.71 11.85 6.42
C GLY A 102 -10.73 12.27 5.33
N THR A 103 -10.82 11.67 4.16
CA THR A 103 -9.89 11.88 3.05
C THR A 103 -9.87 13.34 2.57
N ALA A 104 -11.02 13.94 2.37
CA ALA A 104 -11.14 15.33 1.95
C ALA A 104 -10.92 16.31 3.11
N ASN A 105 -11.17 15.91 4.38
CA ASN A 105 -10.83 16.72 5.54
C ASN A 105 -9.32 16.94 5.66
N ALA A 106 -8.51 15.90 5.38
CA ALA A 106 -7.06 16.03 5.36
C ALA A 106 -6.60 17.08 4.33
N ILE A 107 -7.22 17.11 3.15
CA ILE A 107 -6.92 18.12 2.12
C ILE A 107 -7.40 19.51 2.56
N TYR A 108 -8.60 19.61 3.13
CA TYR A 108 -9.15 20.87 3.64
C TYR A 108 -8.24 21.52 4.70
N GLN A 109 -7.72 20.75 5.65
CA GLN A 109 -6.83 21.28 6.67
C GLN A 109 -5.52 21.84 6.10
N ASN A 110 -5.12 21.43 4.89
CA ASN A 110 -3.88 21.83 4.20
C ASN A 110 -4.12 22.79 3.01
N LEU A 111 -5.24 23.53 2.99
CA LEU A 111 -5.52 24.51 1.95
C LEU A 111 -4.40 25.54 1.81
N GLU A 112 -3.83 26.03 2.93
CA GLU A 112 -2.75 27.02 2.93
C GLU A 112 -1.49 26.53 2.20
N TYR A 113 -1.16 25.24 2.37
CA TYR A 113 -0.05 24.62 1.63
C TYR A 113 -0.28 24.72 0.11
N MET A 114 -1.45 24.34 -0.36
CA MET A 114 -1.80 24.40 -1.78
C MET A 114 -1.86 25.85 -2.29
N GLU A 115 -2.44 26.77 -1.50
CA GLU A 115 -2.50 28.21 -1.82
C GLU A 115 -1.13 28.83 -2.00
N SER A 116 -0.12 28.37 -1.25
CA SER A 116 1.25 28.88 -1.35
C SER A 116 1.88 28.68 -2.74
N TYR A 117 1.46 27.65 -3.47
CA TYR A 117 1.89 27.35 -4.85
C TYR A 117 0.95 27.91 -5.91
N ASN A 118 -0.29 28.27 -5.54
CA ASN A 118 -1.34 28.73 -6.45
C ASN A 118 -1.40 27.90 -7.76
N PRO A 119 -1.62 26.58 -7.65
CA PRO A 119 -1.62 25.69 -8.80
C PRO A 119 -2.83 25.94 -9.70
N GLU A 120 -2.81 25.41 -10.90
CA GLU A 120 -3.99 25.36 -11.78
C GLU A 120 -4.79 24.09 -11.50
N TYR A 121 -4.08 22.98 -11.30
CA TYR A 121 -4.64 21.65 -11.04
C TYR A 121 -4.08 21.06 -9.75
N VAL A 122 -4.91 20.26 -9.07
CA VAL A 122 -4.51 19.48 -7.90
C VAL A 122 -4.78 18.00 -8.19
N LEU A 123 -3.73 17.21 -8.11
CA LEU A 123 -3.77 15.76 -8.21
C LEU A 123 -3.93 15.17 -6.79
N ILE A 124 -5.01 14.47 -6.55
CA ILE A 124 -5.27 13.76 -5.29
C ILE A 124 -4.95 12.27 -5.50
N LEU A 125 -4.13 11.71 -4.64
CA LEU A 125 -3.64 10.34 -4.74
C LEU A 125 -3.90 9.56 -3.46
N SER A 126 -4.23 8.26 -3.61
CA SER A 126 -4.15 7.30 -2.52
C SER A 126 -2.72 6.74 -2.42
N GLY A 127 -2.19 6.66 -1.20
CA GLY A 127 -0.82 6.21 -0.93
C GLY A 127 -0.71 4.70 -0.67
N ASP A 128 -1.71 3.91 -1.04
CA ASP A 128 -1.86 2.52 -0.62
C ASP A 128 -2.15 1.53 -1.77
N HIS A 129 -1.91 1.94 -3.01
CA HIS A 129 -2.10 1.11 -4.22
C HIS A 129 -0.78 0.84 -4.95
N ILE A 130 -0.74 -0.29 -5.66
CA ILE A 130 0.37 -0.70 -6.51
C ILE A 130 -0.03 -0.53 -7.97
N TYR A 131 0.65 0.37 -8.69
CA TYR A 131 0.36 0.67 -10.09
C TYR A 131 1.46 1.53 -10.73
N LYS A 132 1.48 1.61 -12.04
CA LYS A 132 2.24 2.57 -12.82
C LYS A 132 1.27 3.40 -13.66
N MET A 133 1.33 4.71 -13.55
CA MET A 133 0.42 5.60 -14.25
C MET A 133 1.09 6.92 -14.55
N ASP A 134 0.93 7.37 -15.81
CA ASP A 134 1.34 8.70 -16.24
C ASP A 134 0.22 9.70 -15.97
N TYR A 135 0.44 10.57 -14.99
CA TYR A 135 -0.53 11.60 -14.64
C TYR A 135 -0.55 12.77 -15.61
N GLU A 136 0.50 12.95 -16.46
CA GLU A 136 0.50 13.95 -17.51
C GLU A 136 -0.55 13.60 -18.57
N VAL A 137 -0.63 12.33 -18.97
CA VAL A 137 -1.66 11.83 -19.90
C VAL A 137 -3.08 12.04 -19.35
N MET A 138 -3.27 11.79 -18.05
CA MET A 138 -4.56 12.07 -17.39
C MET A 138 -4.87 13.57 -17.34
N LEU A 139 -3.86 14.41 -17.11
CA LEU A 139 -4.01 15.86 -17.12
C LEU A 139 -4.36 16.39 -18.54
N ASP A 140 -3.74 15.85 -19.56
CA ASP A 140 -4.07 16.20 -20.96
C ASP A 140 -5.50 15.80 -21.31
N PHE A 141 -5.96 14.66 -20.87
CA PHE A 141 -7.37 14.26 -20.98
C PHE A 141 -8.30 15.24 -20.24
N HIS A 142 -7.94 15.64 -19.01
CA HIS A 142 -8.67 16.62 -18.22
C HIS A 142 -8.84 17.95 -18.97
N LYS A 143 -7.73 18.47 -19.52
CA LYS A 143 -7.69 19.72 -20.31
C LYS A 143 -8.52 19.60 -21.59
N ALA A 144 -8.36 18.48 -22.33
CA ALA A 144 -9.04 18.27 -23.62
C ALA A 144 -10.57 18.25 -23.47
N ASN A 145 -11.08 17.76 -22.35
CA ASN A 145 -12.50 17.73 -22.05
C ASN A 145 -13.02 18.97 -21.31
N ASN A 146 -12.17 19.97 -21.04
CA ASN A 146 -12.51 21.10 -20.18
C ASN A 146 -13.16 20.65 -18.88
N ALA A 147 -12.63 19.61 -18.26
CA ALA A 147 -13.15 19.03 -17.04
C ALA A 147 -12.88 19.94 -15.83
N ASP A 148 -13.78 19.92 -14.85
CA ASP A 148 -13.52 20.47 -13.52
C ASP A 148 -12.98 19.38 -12.57
N VAL A 149 -13.42 18.13 -12.80
CA VAL A 149 -12.95 16.95 -12.08
C VAL A 149 -12.74 15.81 -13.05
N THR A 150 -11.61 15.16 -13.00
CA THR A 150 -11.33 13.89 -13.69
C THR A 150 -11.03 12.82 -12.66
N ILE A 151 -11.70 11.68 -12.77
CA ILE A 151 -11.55 10.53 -11.89
C ILE A 151 -10.90 9.41 -12.69
N ALA A 152 -9.74 8.92 -12.23
CA ALA A 152 -9.18 7.70 -12.81
C ALA A 152 -10.07 6.50 -12.46
N ALA A 153 -10.41 5.73 -13.46
CA ALA A 153 -11.36 4.64 -13.39
C ALA A 153 -10.81 3.37 -14.02
N MET A 154 -11.25 2.24 -13.53
CA MET A 154 -10.91 0.92 -14.04
C MET A 154 -12.13 0.01 -13.98
N GLN A 155 -12.25 -0.91 -14.91
CA GLN A 155 -13.28 -1.95 -14.84
C GLN A 155 -12.82 -3.06 -13.89
N VAL A 156 -13.65 -3.37 -12.90
CA VAL A 156 -13.39 -4.42 -11.92
C VAL A 156 -14.45 -5.54 -12.04
N PRO A 157 -14.20 -6.77 -11.54
CA PRO A 157 -15.25 -7.77 -11.43
C PRO A 157 -16.45 -7.25 -10.62
N MET A 158 -17.67 -7.58 -11.06
CA MET A 158 -18.91 -7.08 -10.39
C MET A 158 -18.98 -7.47 -8.91
N GLU A 159 -18.40 -8.63 -8.54
CA GLU A 159 -18.36 -9.10 -7.16
C GLU A 159 -17.52 -8.19 -6.24
N GLU A 160 -16.55 -7.47 -6.83
CA GLU A 160 -15.68 -6.55 -6.09
C GLU A 160 -16.17 -5.10 -6.13
N ALA A 161 -17.09 -4.76 -7.03
CA ALA A 161 -17.49 -3.38 -7.29
C ALA A 161 -18.01 -2.65 -6.04
N SER A 162 -18.69 -3.36 -5.12
CA SER A 162 -19.20 -2.78 -3.86
C SER A 162 -18.10 -2.24 -2.91
N ARG A 163 -16.83 -2.54 -3.19
CA ARG A 163 -15.70 -2.06 -2.39
C ARG A 163 -15.23 -0.65 -2.77
N PHE A 164 -15.65 -0.15 -3.93
CA PHE A 164 -15.16 1.07 -4.57
C PHE A 164 -16.26 2.10 -4.78
N GLY A 165 -15.87 3.33 -5.05
CA GLY A 165 -16.76 4.31 -5.66
C GLY A 165 -17.07 3.90 -7.09
N ILE A 166 -18.35 3.77 -7.44
CA ILE A 166 -18.81 3.28 -8.74
C ILE A 166 -19.36 4.42 -9.58
N MET A 167 -19.00 4.43 -10.84
CA MET A 167 -19.40 5.46 -11.80
C MET A 167 -20.22 4.88 -12.94
N ILE A 168 -21.17 5.70 -13.43
CA ILE A 168 -21.80 5.52 -14.74
C ILE A 168 -21.36 6.71 -15.59
N ALA A 169 -20.77 6.44 -16.75
CA ALA A 169 -20.33 7.43 -17.70
C ALA A 169 -21.03 7.24 -19.04
N ASP A 170 -21.19 8.33 -19.78
CA ASP A 170 -21.71 8.31 -21.15
C ASP A 170 -20.62 7.94 -22.17
N GLU A 171 -20.98 7.91 -23.47
CA GLU A 171 -20.07 7.58 -24.57
C GLU A 171 -18.89 8.57 -24.72
N ASN A 172 -18.98 9.75 -24.11
CA ASN A 172 -17.92 10.75 -24.08
C ASN A 172 -17.13 10.72 -22.77
N HIS A 173 -17.24 9.66 -21.98
CA HIS A 173 -16.62 9.49 -20.65
C HIS A 173 -17.11 10.51 -19.61
N ARG A 174 -18.19 11.26 -19.85
CA ARG A 174 -18.75 12.17 -18.86
C ARG A 174 -19.51 11.37 -17.80
N ILE A 175 -19.17 11.60 -16.54
CA ILE A 175 -19.82 10.92 -15.40
C ILE A 175 -21.23 11.48 -15.24
N THR A 176 -22.22 10.59 -15.33
CA THR A 176 -23.64 10.89 -15.14
C THR A 176 -24.12 10.52 -13.74
N GLU A 177 -23.49 9.54 -13.13
CA GLU A 177 -23.80 9.08 -11.77
C GLU A 177 -22.51 8.64 -11.06
N PHE A 178 -22.44 8.90 -9.76
CA PHE A 178 -21.39 8.43 -8.86
C PHE A 178 -21.99 7.95 -7.53
N GLU A 179 -21.60 6.77 -7.09
CA GLU A 179 -22.05 6.19 -5.82
C GLU A 179 -20.88 5.56 -5.06
N GLU A 180 -20.67 6.01 -3.82
CA GLU A 180 -19.56 5.52 -2.98
C GLU A 180 -19.95 4.22 -2.29
N LYS A 181 -19.29 3.12 -2.65
CA LYS A 181 -19.43 1.78 -2.07
C LYS A 181 -20.89 1.30 -2.01
N PRO A 182 -21.57 1.22 -3.15
CA PRO A 182 -22.97 0.77 -3.19
C PRO A 182 -23.10 -0.70 -2.78
N GLU A 183 -24.17 -1.03 -2.04
CA GLU A 183 -24.49 -2.44 -1.73
C GLU A 183 -24.84 -3.24 -2.99
N HIS A 184 -25.48 -2.58 -3.96
CA HIS A 184 -25.90 -3.16 -5.24
C HIS A 184 -25.36 -2.33 -6.41
N PRO A 185 -24.11 -2.52 -6.82
CA PRO A 185 -23.50 -1.73 -7.87
C PRO A 185 -24.20 -1.92 -9.22
N ARG A 186 -24.50 -0.81 -9.90
CA ARG A 186 -25.14 -0.80 -11.23
C ARG A 186 -24.12 -0.76 -12.38
N SER A 187 -22.85 -0.58 -12.08
CA SER A 187 -21.74 -0.55 -13.02
C SER A 187 -20.53 -1.20 -12.36
N ASN A 188 -19.56 -1.61 -13.16
CA ASN A 188 -18.28 -2.10 -12.70
C ASN A 188 -17.12 -1.11 -12.97
N LEU A 189 -17.45 0.13 -13.37
CA LEU A 189 -16.46 1.19 -13.56
C LEU A 189 -16.14 1.80 -12.18
N ALA A 190 -15.02 1.35 -11.61
CA ALA A 190 -14.60 1.67 -10.25
C ALA A 190 -13.62 2.85 -10.23
N SER A 191 -13.77 3.72 -9.26
CA SER A 191 -12.82 4.79 -8.95
C SER A 191 -11.54 4.19 -8.36
N MET A 192 -10.40 4.58 -8.92
CA MET A 192 -9.08 4.21 -8.40
C MET A 192 -8.64 5.08 -7.20
N GLY A 193 -9.45 6.06 -6.75
CA GLY A 193 -9.03 7.00 -5.71
C GLY A 193 -7.97 7.99 -6.17
N ILE A 194 -7.90 8.23 -7.47
CA ILE A 194 -6.97 9.16 -8.12
C ILE A 194 -7.81 10.21 -8.83
N TYR A 195 -7.62 11.49 -8.47
CA TYR A 195 -8.45 12.58 -8.97
C TYR A 195 -7.59 13.75 -9.45
N ILE A 196 -7.95 14.38 -10.56
CA ILE A 196 -7.47 15.71 -10.94
C ILE A 196 -8.62 16.69 -10.81
N PHE A 197 -8.40 17.74 -10.05
CA PHE A 197 -9.34 18.84 -9.87
C PHE A 197 -8.77 20.14 -10.42
N ASN A 198 -9.60 20.98 -11.04
CA ASN A 198 -9.33 22.40 -11.10
C ASN A 198 -9.19 22.94 -9.67
N TRP A 199 -8.11 23.65 -9.38
CA TRP A 199 -7.86 24.18 -8.02
C TRP A 199 -9.03 24.99 -7.47
N LYS A 200 -9.62 25.83 -8.31
CA LYS A 200 -10.76 26.67 -7.93
C LYS A 200 -11.95 25.81 -7.49
N THR A 201 -12.32 24.81 -8.28
CA THR A 201 -13.44 23.90 -8.00
C THR A 201 -13.19 23.10 -6.73
N LEU A 202 -11.98 22.57 -6.54
CA LEU A 202 -11.62 21.83 -5.32
C LEU A 202 -11.74 22.72 -4.08
N LYS A 203 -11.17 23.92 -4.11
CA LYS A 203 -11.19 24.86 -2.99
C LYS A 203 -12.63 25.26 -2.62
N GLU A 204 -13.46 25.59 -3.61
CA GLU A 204 -14.88 25.93 -3.40
C GLU A 204 -15.65 24.77 -2.77
N ALA A 205 -15.46 23.54 -3.27
CA ALA A 205 -16.12 22.34 -2.75
C ALA A 205 -15.69 22.02 -1.31
N LEU A 206 -14.38 22.07 -1.01
CA LEU A 206 -13.86 21.82 0.33
C LEU A 206 -14.39 22.82 1.36
N ILE A 207 -14.44 24.11 1.01
CA ILE A 207 -14.97 25.15 1.89
C ILE A 207 -16.46 24.97 2.09
N ALA A 208 -17.22 24.68 1.03
CA ALA A 208 -18.67 24.49 1.12
C ALA A 208 -19.07 23.26 1.95
N MET A 209 -18.23 22.22 1.97
CA MET A 209 -18.48 20.97 2.70
C MET A 209 -17.71 20.87 4.03
N ALA A 210 -17.05 21.93 4.49
CA ALA A 210 -16.16 21.91 5.65
C ALA A 210 -16.83 21.43 6.95
N ASP A 211 -18.13 21.68 7.11
CA ASP A 211 -18.90 21.31 8.31
C ASP A 211 -19.38 19.84 8.29
N GLN A 212 -19.10 19.08 7.21
CA GLN A 212 -19.48 17.67 7.14
C GLN A 212 -18.64 16.81 8.08
N PRO A 213 -19.25 15.97 8.91
CA PRO A 213 -18.51 15.04 9.73
C PRO A 213 -17.78 14.02 8.82
N ALA A 214 -16.51 13.74 9.12
CA ALA A 214 -15.66 12.83 8.36
C ALA A 214 -15.69 13.13 6.84
N LEU A 215 -15.41 14.40 6.49
CA LEU A 215 -15.44 14.89 5.11
C LEU A 215 -14.60 14.01 4.18
N ASP A 216 -15.25 13.44 3.17
CA ASP A 216 -14.70 12.43 2.26
C ASP A 216 -14.93 12.81 0.80
N PHE A 217 -14.02 12.42 -0.11
CA PHE A 217 -14.16 12.72 -1.53
C PHE A 217 -15.35 12.02 -2.15
N GLY A 218 -15.49 10.72 -1.96
CA GLY A 218 -16.55 9.93 -2.59
C GLY A 218 -17.94 10.24 -2.03
N LYS A 219 -18.04 10.50 -0.73
CA LYS A 219 -19.33 10.74 -0.08
C LYS A 219 -19.81 12.18 -0.17
N HIS A 220 -18.89 13.15 -0.27
CA HIS A 220 -19.26 14.56 -0.11
C HIS A 220 -18.77 15.43 -1.27
N VAL A 221 -17.47 15.44 -1.56
CA VAL A 221 -16.87 16.39 -2.53
C VAL A 221 -17.32 16.11 -3.97
N ILE A 222 -17.21 14.85 -4.42
CA ILE A 222 -17.57 14.47 -5.78
C ILE A 222 -19.09 14.64 -6.02
N PRO A 223 -19.98 14.14 -5.13
CA PRO A 223 -21.43 14.41 -5.26
C PRO A 223 -21.76 15.90 -5.26
N TYR A 224 -21.14 16.71 -4.40
CA TYR A 224 -21.34 18.17 -4.40
C TYR A 224 -20.96 18.80 -5.74
N CYS A 225 -19.80 18.46 -6.31
CA CYS A 225 -19.39 18.96 -7.62
C CYS A 225 -20.39 18.55 -8.72
N HIS A 226 -20.87 17.30 -8.67
CA HIS A 226 -21.86 16.80 -9.62
C HIS A 226 -23.21 17.56 -9.52
N GLU A 227 -23.72 17.77 -8.31
CA GLU A 227 -24.95 18.53 -8.04
C GLU A 227 -24.84 19.99 -8.49
N LYS A 228 -23.65 20.59 -8.41
CA LYS A 228 -23.38 21.95 -8.93
C LYS A 228 -23.26 22.01 -10.45
N GLY A 229 -23.33 20.87 -11.13
CA GLY A 229 -23.22 20.79 -12.59
C GLY A 229 -21.81 20.92 -13.12
N ALA A 230 -20.79 20.74 -12.27
CA ALA A 230 -19.41 20.70 -12.71
C ALA A 230 -19.19 19.56 -13.74
N PRO A 231 -18.39 19.77 -14.80
CA PRO A 231 -18.05 18.72 -15.76
C PRO A 231 -17.12 17.69 -15.12
N LEU A 232 -17.67 16.50 -14.80
CA LEU A 232 -16.95 15.36 -14.26
C LEU A 232 -16.70 14.34 -15.36
N TYR A 233 -15.46 13.83 -15.47
CA TYR A 233 -15.09 12.84 -16.48
C TYR A 233 -14.37 11.64 -15.86
N ALA A 234 -14.62 10.45 -16.40
CA ALA A 234 -13.93 9.22 -16.08
C ALA A 234 -12.76 9.04 -17.05
N TYR A 235 -11.53 9.00 -16.53
CA TYR A 235 -10.35 8.61 -17.28
C TYR A 235 -10.15 7.10 -17.11
N GLU A 236 -10.50 6.33 -18.13
CA GLU A 236 -10.35 4.87 -18.09
C GLU A 236 -8.88 4.50 -18.20
N PHE A 237 -8.32 4.03 -17.09
CA PHE A 237 -6.95 3.55 -17.00
C PHE A 237 -6.84 2.12 -17.54
N THR A 238 -5.87 1.90 -18.39
CA THR A 238 -5.50 0.58 -18.90
C THR A 238 -4.12 0.22 -18.41
N GLY A 239 -4.02 -0.72 -17.50
CA GLY A 239 -2.76 -1.15 -16.90
C GLY A 239 -2.99 -1.89 -15.60
N TYR A 240 -1.90 -2.36 -15.01
CA TYR A 240 -1.96 -3.02 -13.71
C TYR A 240 -2.27 -2.01 -12.58
N TRP A 241 -3.27 -2.33 -11.81
CA TRP A 241 -3.61 -1.63 -10.57
C TRP A 241 -4.14 -2.61 -9.53
N LYS A 242 -3.64 -2.55 -8.31
CA LYS A 242 -4.06 -3.43 -7.20
C LYS A 242 -4.20 -2.64 -5.90
N ASP A 243 -5.38 -2.70 -5.29
CA ASP A 243 -5.57 -2.32 -3.88
C ASP A 243 -5.09 -3.47 -2.99
N VAL A 244 -3.89 -3.31 -2.42
CA VAL A 244 -3.32 -4.28 -1.47
C VAL A 244 -3.87 -4.06 -0.06
N GLY A 245 -5.17 -4.00 0.07
CA GLY A 245 -5.90 -3.67 1.29
C GLY A 245 -6.18 -4.85 2.23
N THR A 246 -5.98 -6.09 1.79
CA THR A 246 -6.13 -7.31 2.58
C THR A 246 -4.87 -8.16 2.52
N LEU A 247 -4.68 -9.09 3.45
CA LEU A 247 -3.53 -10.01 3.44
C LEU A 247 -3.49 -10.86 2.16
N SER A 248 -4.64 -11.32 1.69
CA SER A 248 -4.74 -12.09 0.45
C SER A 248 -4.36 -11.27 -0.78
N SER A 249 -4.94 -10.07 -0.95
CA SER A 249 -4.60 -9.19 -2.08
C SER A 249 -3.14 -8.72 -2.05
N TYR A 250 -2.58 -8.50 -0.84
CA TYR A 250 -1.18 -8.19 -0.65
C TYR A 250 -0.28 -9.38 -1.04
N TRP A 251 -0.62 -10.60 -0.61
CA TRP A 251 0.12 -11.81 -0.96
C TRP A 251 0.06 -12.06 -2.48
N GLU A 252 -1.14 -12.01 -3.07
CA GLU A 252 -1.35 -12.18 -4.51
C GLU A 252 -0.52 -11.19 -5.33
N ALA A 253 -0.58 -9.90 -4.99
CA ALA A 253 0.16 -8.86 -5.71
C ALA A 253 1.70 -9.09 -5.67
N ASN A 254 2.24 -9.65 -4.59
CA ASN A 254 3.65 -10.05 -4.53
C ASN A 254 3.93 -11.30 -5.37
N MET A 255 3.01 -12.30 -5.38
CA MET A 255 3.19 -13.51 -6.18
C MET A 255 3.07 -13.22 -7.69
N GLU A 256 2.25 -12.27 -8.10
CA GLU A 256 2.14 -11.82 -9.51
C GLU A 256 3.46 -11.23 -10.05
N LEU A 257 4.35 -10.70 -9.17
CA LEU A 257 5.66 -10.19 -9.59
C LEU A 257 6.64 -11.26 -10.06
N ILE A 258 6.47 -12.50 -9.61
CA ILE A 258 7.39 -13.61 -9.88
C ILE A 258 6.94 -14.47 -11.06
N ASP A 259 5.90 -14.09 -11.75
CA ASP A 259 5.50 -14.74 -13.00
C ASP A 259 6.59 -14.57 -14.09
N ILE A 260 6.66 -15.52 -15.01
CA ILE A 260 7.66 -15.50 -16.12
C ILE A 260 7.53 -14.23 -16.96
N VAL A 261 6.30 -13.76 -17.17
CA VAL A 261 5.98 -12.48 -17.79
C VAL A 261 5.02 -11.76 -16.85
N PRO A 262 5.55 -11.02 -15.87
CA PRO A 262 4.69 -10.34 -14.92
C PRO A 262 3.90 -9.22 -15.61
N GLU A 263 2.61 -9.13 -15.33
CA GLU A 263 1.77 -8.02 -15.81
C GLU A 263 2.29 -6.69 -15.25
N PHE A 264 2.78 -6.71 -14.02
CA PHE A 264 3.45 -5.60 -13.37
C PHE A 264 4.97 -5.78 -13.37
N ASN A 265 5.66 -5.20 -14.37
CA ASN A 265 7.10 -5.35 -14.55
C ASN A 265 7.88 -4.32 -13.73
N LEU A 266 8.59 -4.75 -12.67
CA LEU A 266 9.48 -3.90 -11.86
C LEU A 266 10.79 -3.54 -12.58
N TYR A 267 11.17 -4.27 -13.63
CA TYR A 267 12.43 -4.10 -14.39
C TYR A 267 12.30 -3.17 -15.60
N GLU A 268 11.16 -2.49 -15.73
CA GLU A 268 10.95 -1.55 -16.83
C GLU A 268 11.90 -0.35 -16.74
N GLU A 269 12.67 -0.10 -17.81
CA GLU A 269 13.69 0.94 -17.82
C GLU A 269 13.12 2.35 -17.97
N TYR A 270 11.98 2.50 -18.66
CA TYR A 270 11.39 3.79 -18.99
C TYR A 270 10.43 4.32 -17.92
N TRP A 271 9.97 3.44 -17.01
CA TRP A 271 9.10 3.81 -15.90
C TRP A 271 9.57 3.15 -14.61
N LYS A 272 10.65 3.67 -14.07
CA LYS A 272 11.29 3.12 -12.87
C LYS A 272 10.49 3.45 -11.61
N ILE A 273 10.42 2.48 -10.73
CA ILE A 273 9.97 2.70 -9.35
C ILE A 273 11.23 2.96 -8.50
N TYR A 274 11.28 4.15 -7.91
CA TYR A 274 12.35 4.57 -7.02
C TYR A 274 12.00 4.22 -5.58
N THR A 275 13.01 3.99 -4.76
CA THR A 275 12.85 3.69 -3.33
C THR A 275 14.05 4.17 -2.54
N LYS A 276 13.87 4.40 -1.27
CA LYS A 276 14.98 4.57 -0.33
C LYS A 276 15.56 3.19 -0.01
N SER A 277 16.66 2.83 -0.67
CA SER A 277 17.39 1.61 -0.37
C SER A 277 18.37 1.84 0.78
N GLU A 278 18.43 0.90 1.71
CA GLU A 278 19.54 0.79 2.65
C GLU A 278 20.75 0.22 1.90
N ILE A 279 21.96 0.65 2.26
CA ILE A 279 23.17 0.11 1.66
C ILE A 279 23.35 -1.31 2.20
N GLN A 280 23.26 -2.29 1.33
CA GLN A 280 23.42 -3.70 1.63
C GLN A 280 24.60 -4.28 0.83
N PRO A 281 25.27 -5.33 1.33
CA PRO A 281 26.24 -6.09 0.53
C PRO A 281 25.51 -6.82 -0.61
N PRO A 282 26.23 -7.36 -1.60
CA PRO A 282 25.67 -8.30 -2.55
C PRO A 282 25.07 -9.54 -1.86
N ASP A 283 24.11 -10.18 -2.50
CA ASP A 283 23.52 -11.44 -2.04
C ASP A 283 24.56 -12.57 -2.05
N TYR A 284 24.46 -13.48 -1.09
CA TYR A 284 25.21 -14.72 -1.06
C TYR A 284 24.26 -15.91 -1.22
N ILE A 285 24.47 -16.70 -2.28
CA ILE A 285 23.75 -17.94 -2.53
C ILE A 285 24.74 -19.09 -2.42
N ALA A 286 24.54 -19.99 -1.45
CA ALA A 286 25.42 -21.11 -1.22
C ALA A 286 25.34 -22.13 -2.37
N GLY A 287 26.41 -22.91 -2.58
CA GLY A 287 26.51 -23.82 -3.74
C GLY A 287 25.54 -25.00 -3.73
N ASP A 288 24.96 -25.31 -2.58
CA ASP A 288 23.95 -26.37 -2.37
C ASP A 288 22.52 -25.79 -2.21
N SER A 289 22.34 -24.49 -2.40
CA SER A 289 21.06 -23.82 -2.34
C SER A 289 20.32 -23.92 -3.68
N VAL A 290 18.99 -23.81 -3.61
CA VAL A 290 18.11 -23.74 -4.80
C VAL A 290 17.26 -22.48 -4.71
N VAL A 291 17.25 -21.68 -5.78
CA VAL A 291 16.38 -20.52 -5.90
C VAL A 291 15.65 -20.60 -7.24
N GLU A 292 14.33 -20.77 -7.19
CA GLU A 292 13.49 -20.91 -8.38
C GLU A 292 12.30 -19.97 -8.33
N ARG A 293 12.02 -19.24 -9.42
CA ARG A 293 10.87 -18.34 -9.59
C ARG A 293 10.67 -17.43 -8.37
N SER A 294 11.73 -16.76 -7.94
CA SER A 294 11.73 -15.97 -6.70
C SER A 294 12.43 -14.63 -6.90
N ILE A 295 11.99 -13.63 -6.16
CA ILE A 295 12.67 -12.33 -6.05
C ILE A 295 13.48 -12.35 -4.77
N ILE A 296 14.76 -11.97 -4.85
CA ILE A 296 15.65 -11.86 -3.70
C ILE A 296 16.11 -10.41 -3.57
N GLY A 297 15.89 -9.81 -2.40
CA GLY A 297 16.35 -8.47 -2.06
C GLY A 297 17.83 -8.45 -1.67
N GLU A 298 18.47 -7.31 -1.87
CA GLU A 298 19.92 -7.08 -1.64
C GLU A 298 20.37 -7.47 -0.22
N GLY A 299 21.56 -8.06 -0.09
CA GLY A 299 22.19 -8.39 1.18
C GLY A 299 21.67 -9.66 1.85
N SER A 300 21.01 -10.51 1.09
CA SER A 300 20.46 -11.77 1.63
C SER A 300 21.45 -12.92 1.56
N ASP A 301 21.45 -13.77 2.59
CA ASP A 301 22.26 -14.97 2.70
C ASP A 301 21.39 -16.22 2.58
N ILE A 302 21.47 -16.92 1.45
CA ILE A 302 20.62 -18.07 1.14
C ILE A 302 21.43 -19.38 1.23
N TYR A 303 21.17 -20.16 2.26
CA TYR A 303 21.75 -21.50 2.45
C TYR A 303 20.72 -22.64 2.26
N GLY A 304 19.46 -22.31 2.07
CA GLY A 304 18.34 -23.22 1.89
C GLY A 304 17.76 -23.23 0.48
N GLU A 305 16.54 -23.64 0.35
CA GLU A 305 15.78 -23.73 -0.88
C GLU A 305 14.63 -22.70 -0.87
N VAL A 306 14.48 -21.93 -1.94
CA VAL A 306 13.45 -20.89 -2.08
C VAL A 306 12.72 -21.08 -3.40
N TYR A 307 11.42 -21.29 -3.32
CA TYR A 307 10.54 -21.52 -4.45
C TYR A 307 9.38 -20.54 -4.43
N ASN A 308 9.11 -19.93 -5.58
CA ASN A 308 7.90 -19.14 -5.80
C ASN A 308 7.65 -18.11 -4.66
N SER A 309 8.69 -17.37 -4.26
CA SER A 309 8.67 -16.53 -3.08
C SER A 309 9.31 -15.17 -3.29
N VAL A 310 8.91 -14.20 -2.47
CA VAL A 310 9.50 -12.85 -2.45
C VAL A 310 10.27 -12.67 -1.14
N ILE A 311 11.59 -12.50 -1.26
CA ILE A 311 12.51 -12.35 -0.15
C ILE A 311 12.99 -10.89 -0.12
N GLY A 312 12.86 -10.25 1.04
CA GLY A 312 13.30 -8.88 1.29
C GLY A 312 14.81 -8.73 1.44
N CYS A 313 15.26 -7.52 1.69
CA CYS A 313 16.68 -7.20 1.87
C CYS A 313 17.21 -7.70 3.22
N GLY A 314 18.45 -8.20 3.24
CA GLY A 314 19.15 -8.62 4.45
C GLY A 314 18.54 -9.84 5.15
N VAL A 315 17.88 -10.72 4.41
CA VAL A 315 17.26 -11.95 4.93
C VAL A 315 18.31 -13.07 4.99
N THR A 316 18.33 -13.80 6.10
CA THR A 316 19.15 -15.02 6.22
C THR A 316 18.25 -16.25 6.22
N ILE A 317 18.53 -17.22 5.34
CA ILE A 317 17.80 -18.50 5.25
C ILE A 317 18.78 -19.64 5.55
N GLY A 318 18.56 -20.33 6.66
CA GLY A 318 19.42 -21.38 7.17
C GLY A 318 19.46 -22.63 6.30
N LYS A 319 20.49 -23.46 6.53
CA LYS A 319 20.73 -24.69 5.77
C LYS A 319 19.59 -25.72 5.95
N GLY A 320 19.18 -26.35 4.84
CA GLY A 320 18.11 -27.33 4.83
C GLY A 320 16.69 -26.77 5.05
N THR A 321 16.58 -25.44 5.10
CA THR A 321 15.28 -24.74 5.12
C THR A 321 14.68 -24.69 3.74
N VAL A 322 13.37 -24.90 3.64
CA VAL A 322 12.59 -24.86 2.41
C VAL A 322 11.48 -23.85 2.53
N ILE A 323 11.46 -22.86 1.65
CA ILE A 323 10.44 -21.79 1.60
C ILE A 323 9.66 -21.88 0.30
N ARG A 324 8.31 -21.86 0.38
CA ARG A 324 7.40 -21.92 -0.77
C ARG A 324 6.27 -20.91 -0.64
N ASP A 325 5.90 -20.28 -1.76
CA ASP A 325 4.70 -19.42 -1.89
C ASP A 325 4.61 -18.34 -0.79
N SER A 326 5.76 -17.78 -0.38
CA SER A 326 5.86 -16.98 0.84
C SER A 326 6.50 -15.62 0.58
N ILE A 327 6.17 -14.67 1.46
CA ILE A 327 6.77 -13.35 1.51
C ILE A 327 7.56 -13.25 2.81
N ILE A 328 8.89 -13.04 2.70
CA ILE A 328 9.77 -12.83 3.84
C ILE A 328 10.30 -11.41 3.74
N MET A 329 9.92 -10.55 4.69
CA MET A 329 10.30 -9.13 4.65
C MET A 329 11.70 -8.91 5.23
N ASN A 330 12.18 -7.68 5.10
CA ASN A 330 13.55 -7.26 5.37
C ASN A 330 14.09 -7.67 6.75
N GLN A 331 15.38 -7.96 6.82
CA GLN A 331 16.14 -8.20 8.05
C GLN A 331 15.61 -9.40 8.88
N THR A 332 14.90 -10.33 8.24
CA THR A 332 14.36 -11.53 8.89
C THR A 332 15.39 -12.66 8.88
N GLN A 333 15.51 -13.37 9.98
CA GLN A 333 16.41 -14.50 10.14
C GLN A 333 15.59 -15.79 10.29
N ILE A 334 15.84 -16.76 9.42
CA ILE A 334 15.20 -18.06 9.44
C ILE A 334 16.27 -19.13 9.71
N GLY A 335 16.05 -19.90 10.75
CA GLY A 335 16.96 -20.96 11.20
C GLY A 335 17.09 -22.12 10.21
N GLU A 336 17.79 -23.18 10.63
CA GLU A 336 18.06 -24.37 9.83
C GLU A 336 16.90 -25.37 9.87
N GLY A 337 16.68 -26.09 8.77
CA GLY A 337 15.73 -27.20 8.69
C GLY A 337 14.26 -26.80 8.81
N CYS A 338 13.93 -25.54 8.52
CA CYS A 338 12.55 -25.03 8.54
C CYS A 338 11.77 -25.41 7.28
N GLU A 339 10.47 -25.55 7.41
CA GLU A 339 9.51 -25.71 6.31
C GLU A 339 8.51 -24.56 6.35
N ILE A 340 8.56 -23.63 5.39
CA ILE A 340 7.70 -22.45 5.36
C ILE A 340 6.87 -22.48 4.09
N ASN A 341 5.56 -22.55 4.25
CA ASN A 341 4.61 -22.61 3.15
C ASN A 341 3.52 -21.54 3.33
N LYS A 342 3.29 -20.77 2.27
CA LYS A 342 2.20 -19.81 2.20
C LYS A 342 2.13 -18.89 3.43
N ALA A 343 3.25 -18.22 3.71
CA ALA A 343 3.43 -17.35 4.86
C ALA A 343 3.77 -15.91 4.45
N ILE A 344 3.32 -14.95 5.27
CA ILE A 344 3.77 -13.57 5.24
C ILE A 344 4.51 -13.31 6.55
N ILE A 345 5.82 -13.15 6.47
CA ILE A 345 6.68 -12.88 7.63
C ILE A 345 7.16 -11.44 7.54
N ALA A 346 6.79 -10.63 8.52
CA ALA A 346 7.11 -9.20 8.58
C ALA A 346 8.61 -8.94 8.82
N GLU A 347 8.99 -7.68 8.90
CA GLU A 347 10.40 -7.25 9.08
C GLU A 347 10.96 -7.63 10.46
N ASN A 348 12.27 -7.90 10.52
CA ASN A 348 13.03 -8.16 11.76
C ASN A 348 12.51 -9.36 12.58
N VAL A 349 11.94 -10.37 11.95
CA VAL A 349 11.48 -11.59 12.61
C VAL A 349 12.65 -12.56 12.77
N VAL A 350 12.65 -13.29 13.90
CA VAL A 350 13.58 -14.40 14.13
C VAL A 350 12.79 -15.70 14.22
N VAL A 351 13.02 -16.60 13.29
CA VAL A 351 12.44 -17.95 13.28
C VAL A 351 13.53 -18.92 13.67
N GLY A 352 13.29 -19.70 14.72
CA GLY A 352 14.22 -20.71 15.22
C GLY A 352 14.43 -21.88 14.24
N ASN A 353 15.22 -22.87 14.64
CA ASN A 353 15.48 -24.04 13.81
C ASN A 353 14.31 -25.02 13.80
N GLN A 354 14.15 -25.78 12.71
CA GLN A 354 13.15 -26.84 12.56
C GLN A 354 11.69 -26.36 12.78
N VAL A 355 11.42 -25.09 12.47
CA VAL A 355 10.07 -24.53 12.54
C VAL A 355 9.29 -24.87 11.27
N LYS A 356 8.01 -25.20 11.43
CA LYS A 356 7.09 -25.48 10.32
C LYS A 356 5.94 -24.46 10.30
N LEU A 357 5.78 -23.73 9.22
CA LEU A 357 4.68 -22.79 9.03
C LEU A 357 3.78 -23.22 7.87
N GLY A 358 2.46 -23.09 8.05
CA GLY A 358 1.46 -23.40 7.02
C GLY A 358 1.13 -24.90 6.92
N VAL A 359 1.26 -25.63 8.02
CA VAL A 359 0.96 -27.07 8.09
C VAL A 359 -0.50 -27.36 8.48
N GLY A 360 -0.94 -28.59 8.26
CA GLY A 360 -2.28 -29.07 8.66
C GLY A 360 -3.41 -28.61 7.74
N GLU A 361 -4.63 -28.91 8.15
CA GLU A 361 -5.85 -28.54 7.45
C GLU A 361 -6.21 -27.07 7.68
N GLU A 362 -6.88 -26.45 6.72
CA GLU A 362 -7.32 -25.06 6.83
C GLU A 362 -8.54 -24.97 7.77
N THR A 363 -8.42 -24.09 8.77
CA THR A 363 -9.49 -23.80 9.74
C THR A 363 -9.70 -22.30 9.81
N GLU A 364 -10.90 -21.86 10.06
CA GLU A 364 -11.23 -20.44 10.23
C GLU A 364 -10.49 -19.85 11.44
N ASN A 365 -10.01 -18.61 11.31
CA ASN A 365 -9.29 -17.94 12.41
C ASN A 365 -10.25 -17.58 13.55
N ASP A 366 -9.84 -17.86 14.79
CA ASP A 366 -10.64 -17.72 16.00
C ASP A 366 -10.89 -16.27 16.45
N THR A 367 -10.11 -15.30 15.96
CA THR A 367 -10.18 -13.90 16.40
C THR A 367 -10.68 -12.98 15.29
N ALA A 368 -10.14 -13.11 14.08
CA ALA A 368 -10.43 -12.24 12.96
C ALA A 368 -10.44 -13.00 11.62
N PRO A 369 -11.45 -13.85 11.38
CA PRO A 369 -11.53 -14.68 10.18
C PRO A 369 -11.59 -13.91 8.87
N HIS A 370 -12.11 -12.69 8.90
CA HIS A 370 -12.14 -11.79 7.73
C HIS A 370 -10.77 -11.17 7.39
N ILE A 371 -9.76 -11.29 8.28
CA ILE A 371 -8.40 -10.81 8.08
C ILE A 371 -7.46 -12.00 7.80
N TYR A 372 -7.45 -12.99 8.69
CA TYR A 372 -6.54 -14.14 8.63
C TYR A 372 -7.24 -15.35 7.99
N ASN A 373 -7.04 -15.50 6.69
CA ASN A 373 -7.74 -16.47 5.85
C ASN A 373 -6.88 -16.93 4.67
N HIS A 374 -7.47 -17.65 3.72
CA HIS A 374 -6.81 -18.13 2.50
C HIS A 374 -5.61 -19.06 2.74
N GLY A 375 -5.54 -19.72 3.89
CA GLY A 375 -4.42 -20.60 4.26
C GLY A 375 -3.12 -19.87 4.63
N LEU A 376 -3.12 -18.54 4.72
CA LEU A 376 -1.95 -17.72 5.02
C LEU A 376 -1.58 -17.80 6.50
N VAL A 377 -0.28 -18.00 6.78
CA VAL A 377 0.28 -17.77 8.12
C VAL A 377 0.88 -16.37 8.14
N THR A 378 0.53 -15.57 9.14
CA THR A 378 0.99 -14.19 9.23
C THR A 378 1.81 -13.98 10.49
N ILE A 379 3.07 -13.54 10.34
CA ILE A 379 3.98 -13.27 11.46
C ILE A 379 4.24 -11.77 11.54
N GLY A 380 3.92 -11.18 12.69
CA GLY A 380 4.10 -9.75 12.94
C GLY A 380 5.55 -9.35 13.11
N GLU A 381 5.83 -8.08 12.96
CA GLU A 381 7.17 -7.49 13.03
C GLU A 381 7.84 -7.73 14.39
N LYS A 382 9.17 -7.99 14.33
CA LYS A 382 10.02 -8.25 15.52
C LYS A 382 9.55 -9.44 16.36
N SER A 383 8.78 -10.35 15.77
CA SER A 383 8.39 -11.60 16.44
C SER A 383 9.58 -12.55 16.55
N VAL A 384 9.54 -13.36 17.58
CA VAL A 384 10.49 -14.46 17.77
C VAL A 384 9.70 -15.75 17.91
N ILE A 385 10.04 -16.75 17.08
CA ILE A 385 9.45 -18.10 17.14
C ILE A 385 10.56 -19.06 17.57
N PRO A 386 10.41 -19.79 18.68
CA PRO A 386 11.44 -20.72 19.16
C PRO A 386 11.57 -21.95 18.27
N ASP A 387 12.67 -22.72 18.48
CA ASP A 387 12.97 -23.91 17.72
C ASP A 387 11.86 -24.98 17.80
N GLY A 388 11.64 -25.71 16.71
CA GLY A 388 10.79 -26.90 16.66
C GLY A 388 9.29 -26.63 16.69
N ILE A 389 8.85 -25.40 16.55
CA ILE A 389 7.43 -25.02 16.56
C ILE A 389 6.76 -25.31 15.21
N SER A 390 5.55 -25.88 15.29
CA SER A 390 4.67 -26.09 14.13
C SER A 390 3.45 -25.16 14.19
N VAL A 391 3.19 -24.41 13.12
CA VAL A 391 2.11 -23.42 13.03
C VAL A 391 1.16 -23.79 11.90
N GLY A 392 -0.11 -23.89 12.21
CA GLY A 392 -1.17 -24.24 11.26
C GLY A 392 -1.56 -23.06 10.36
N LYS A 393 -2.37 -23.35 9.33
CA LYS A 393 -2.89 -22.38 8.36
C LYS A 393 -3.84 -21.37 9.02
N ASN A 394 -3.99 -20.17 8.40
CA ASN A 394 -4.83 -19.07 8.90
C ASN A 394 -4.47 -18.62 10.33
N SER A 395 -3.25 -18.91 10.77
CA SER A 395 -2.78 -18.55 12.10
C SER A 395 -1.97 -17.25 12.07
N VAL A 396 -1.96 -16.55 13.18
CA VAL A 396 -1.18 -15.31 13.35
C VAL A 396 -0.36 -15.36 14.63
N ILE A 397 0.90 -14.92 14.52
CA ILE A 397 1.81 -14.76 15.66
C ILE A 397 2.34 -13.31 15.63
N SER A 398 2.35 -12.65 16.79
CA SER A 398 3.00 -11.35 16.95
C SER A 398 3.63 -11.25 18.34
N GLY A 399 4.89 -10.77 18.39
CA GLY A 399 5.66 -10.59 19.61
C GLY A 399 6.67 -11.71 19.89
N VAL A 400 7.41 -11.55 20.97
CA VAL A 400 8.44 -12.51 21.40
C VAL A 400 7.78 -13.70 22.11
N THR A 401 7.78 -14.86 21.45
CA THR A 401 7.17 -16.08 21.99
C THR A 401 8.22 -17.04 22.54
N ALA A 402 7.86 -17.86 23.49
CA ALA A 402 8.67 -18.91 24.08
C ALA A 402 8.01 -20.28 23.91
N ALA A 403 8.74 -21.36 24.04
CA ALA A 403 8.20 -22.73 23.88
C ALA A 403 6.99 -23.01 24.78
N ALA A 404 6.92 -22.40 25.96
CA ALA A 404 5.79 -22.52 26.89
C ALA A 404 4.47 -21.87 26.40
N ASP A 405 4.52 -21.08 25.34
CA ASP A 405 3.33 -20.44 24.75
C ASP A 405 2.60 -21.36 23.76
N TYR A 406 3.20 -22.51 23.47
CA TYR A 406 2.69 -23.48 22.50
C TYR A 406 2.32 -24.79 23.20
N GLU A 407 1.15 -25.30 22.85
CA GLU A 407 0.72 -26.64 23.34
C GLU A 407 1.40 -27.74 22.49
N ASP A 408 2.13 -28.64 23.10
CA ASP A 408 2.91 -29.68 22.40
C ASP A 408 3.79 -29.17 21.24
N SER A 409 4.40 -28.00 21.42
CA SER A 409 5.19 -27.29 20.36
C SER A 409 4.36 -26.96 19.12
N GLN A 410 3.06 -26.78 19.25
CA GLN A 410 2.17 -26.49 18.12
C GLN A 410 1.28 -25.28 18.38
N LEU A 411 0.99 -24.53 17.31
CA LEU A 411 -0.12 -23.60 17.20
C LEU A 411 -1.05 -24.15 16.14
N ALA A 412 -2.22 -24.65 16.53
CA ALA A 412 -3.18 -25.24 15.60
C ALA A 412 -3.66 -24.22 14.54
N SER A 413 -4.16 -24.73 13.40
CA SER A 413 -4.74 -23.89 12.36
C SER A 413 -5.83 -22.98 12.91
N GLY A 414 -5.89 -21.75 12.41
CA GLY A 414 -6.87 -20.73 12.81
C GLY A 414 -6.62 -20.09 14.17
N LYS A 415 -5.46 -20.31 14.80
CA LYS A 415 -5.16 -19.75 16.12
C LYS A 415 -4.41 -18.44 16.07
N THR A 416 -4.70 -17.60 17.05
CA THR A 416 -4.09 -16.28 17.24
C THR A 416 -3.20 -16.29 18.49
N LEU A 417 -1.92 -15.99 18.34
CA LEU A 417 -0.96 -15.81 19.42
C LEU A 417 -0.32 -14.42 19.32
N ILE A 418 -0.90 -13.45 20.02
CA ILE A 418 -0.39 -12.08 20.08
C ILE A 418 0.07 -11.79 21.49
N LYS A 419 1.35 -11.54 21.66
CA LYS A 419 1.91 -11.07 22.92
C LYS A 419 2.03 -9.56 22.89
N ALA A 420 1.57 -8.90 23.95
CA ALA A 420 1.85 -7.48 24.17
C ALA A 420 3.36 -7.32 24.22
N GLY A 421 3.92 -6.85 23.16
CA GLY A 421 5.35 -6.56 23.05
C GLY A 421 5.60 -5.10 23.33
N GLU A 422 6.72 -4.85 23.96
CA GLU A 422 7.32 -3.56 24.25
C GLU A 422 7.45 -2.63 23.05
#